data_5547abc82bf507139ee54ec57fae1034
#
_entry.id   5547abc82bf507139ee54ec57fae1034
#
_cell.length_a   1.000
_cell.length_b   1.000
_cell.length_c   1.000
_cell.angle_alpha   90.00
_cell.angle_beta   90.00
_cell.angle_gamma   90.00
#
_symmetry.space_group_name_H-M   'P 1'
#
loop_
_entity.id
_entity.type
_entity.pdbx_description
1 polymer ?
#
loop_
_entity_poly.entity_id
_entity_poly.type
_entity_poly.pdbx_seq_one_letter_code
_entity_poly.pdbx_strand_id
1 'polypeptide(L)'
;MHMKSIFILVSFLYFSFNANATQMGNVKGKRTVSLNNSVGTSIAKFFSNSPLEKFEGNSQSLQGTFTLNADQLEQSSGQIAFPVTSMKSGLSKRDDHMYGKDWLDAKAFPMISFDVKKFSGITIKKSDNSSVEFSATAEGTCTLKGSSKPTKAKIYVKYVFESENTKKRASGDLVMVDADFSVSLKDFNVLGKGDIIGTKVGENIDLDIKLFGNTN
;
A
#
# COMPACT_ATOMS: atom_id res chain seq x y z
N MET A 1 27.70 38.21 -54.64
CA MET A 1 28.12 37.14 -53.70
C MET A 1 26.92 36.74 -52.91
N HIS A 2 26.22 35.66 -53.33
CA HIS A 2 24.96 35.21 -52.72
C HIS A 2 25.25 34.13 -51.68
N MET A 3 25.02 34.45 -50.43
CA MET A 3 25.10 33.50 -49.31
C MET A 3 23.80 32.69 -49.23
N LYS A 4 23.86 31.40 -49.53
CA LYS A 4 22.73 30.46 -49.36
C LYS A 4 22.69 29.97 -47.90
N SER A 5 21.69 30.38 -47.16
CA SER A 5 21.42 29.85 -45.84
C SER A 5 20.84 28.44 -45.96
N ILE A 6 21.55 27.46 -45.38
CA ILE A 6 21.07 26.08 -45.26
C ILE A 6 20.30 25.97 -43.95
N PHE A 7 18.99 25.78 -44.04
CA PHE A 7 18.15 25.40 -42.91
C PHE A 7 18.28 23.88 -42.66
N ILE A 8 18.91 23.52 -41.55
CA ILE A 8 18.92 22.12 -41.08
C ILE A 8 17.64 21.89 -40.30
N LEU A 9 16.74 21.13 -40.90
CA LEU A 9 15.50 20.66 -40.23
C LEU A 9 15.85 19.48 -39.29
N VAL A 10 15.98 19.75 -38.01
CA VAL A 10 16.14 18.70 -36.98
C VAL A 10 14.76 18.11 -36.68
N SER A 11 14.46 16.96 -37.28
CA SER A 11 13.26 16.21 -36.94
C SER A 11 13.49 15.48 -35.61
N PHE A 12 12.83 15.96 -34.54
CA PHE A 12 12.72 15.21 -33.29
C PHE A 12 11.80 14.01 -33.53
N LEU A 13 12.38 12.81 -33.61
CA LEU A 13 11.64 11.58 -33.53
C LEU A 13 11.14 11.42 -32.07
N TYR A 14 9.87 11.69 -31.80
CA TYR A 14 9.21 11.30 -30.57
C TYR A 14 9.03 9.78 -30.59
N PHE A 15 9.91 9.07 -29.91
CA PHE A 15 9.68 7.67 -29.57
C PHE A 15 8.58 7.63 -28.51
N SER A 16 7.33 7.43 -28.95
CA SER A 16 6.24 7.10 -28.04
C SER A 16 6.50 5.68 -27.52
N PHE A 17 6.99 5.58 -26.29
CA PHE A 17 6.98 4.34 -25.54
C PHE A 17 5.50 3.99 -25.26
N ASN A 18 4.90 3.21 -26.14
CA ASN A 18 3.64 2.52 -25.84
C ASN A 18 3.96 1.42 -24.81
N ALA A 19 4.00 1.76 -23.52
CA ALA A 19 3.94 0.77 -22.49
C ALA A 19 2.57 0.07 -22.63
N ASN A 20 2.57 -1.17 -23.10
CA ASN A 20 1.34 -1.97 -23.19
C ASN A 20 0.72 -2.02 -21.78
N ALA A 21 -0.53 -1.56 -21.67
CA ALA A 21 -1.29 -1.59 -20.44
C ALA A 21 -1.52 -3.04 -19.99
N THR A 22 -1.24 -3.34 -18.72
CA THR A 22 -1.47 -4.68 -18.18
C THR A 22 -2.94 -4.84 -17.83
N GLN A 23 -3.61 -5.80 -18.47
CA GLN A 23 -5.01 -6.11 -18.26
C GLN A 23 -5.19 -7.20 -17.21
N MET A 24 -6.26 -7.11 -16.44
CA MET A 24 -6.64 -8.10 -15.42
C MET A 24 -7.49 -9.22 -16.04
N GLY A 25 -6.90 -10.02 -16.92
CA GLY A 25 -7.58 -11.14 -17.57
C GLY A 25 -8.85 -10.70 -18.32
N ASN A 26 -9.97 -11.36 -18.03
CA ASN A 26 -11.28 -11.08 -18.64
C ASN A 26 -12.08 -9.99 -17.89
N VAL A 27 -11.58 -9.48 -16.77
CA VAL A 27 -12.22 -8.37 -16.02
C VAL A 27 -12.07 -7.07 -16.81
N LYS A 28 -13.12 -6.26 -16.83
CA LYS A 28 -13.15 -5.00 -17.57
C LYS A 28 -13.55 -3.84 -16.68
N GLY A 29 -13.05 -2.66 -17.05
CA GLY A 29 -13.38 -1.40 -16.41
C GLY A 29 -12.77 -1.23 -15.02
N LYS A 30 -13.23 -0.21 -14.33
CA LYS A 30 -12.81 0.12 -12.97
C LYS A 30 -13.64 -0.67 -11.97
N ARG A 31 -12.98 -1.32 -11.01
CA ARG A 31 -13.60 -2.05 -9.91
C ARG A 31 -13.26 -1.37 -8.60
N THR A 32 -14.26 -0.80 -7.95
CA THR A 32 -14.09 -0.24 -6.59
C THR A 32 -14.18 -1.38 -5.59
N VAL A 33 -13.18 -1.48 -4.73
CA VAL A 33 -13.10 -2.48 -3.67
C VAL A 33 -13.16 -1.77 -2.33
N SER A 34 -14.10 -2.16 -1.49
CA SER A 34 -14.22 -1.69 -0.11
C SER A 34 -13.74 -2.75 0.86
N LEU A 35 -13.01 -2.37 1.91
CA LEU A 35 -12.62 -3.31 2.96
C LEU A 35 -13.87 -3.89 3.63
N ASN A 36 -13.88 -5.20 3.83
CA ASN A 36 -15.02 -5.93 4.37
C ASN A 36 -14.58 -7.12 5.23
N ASN A 37 -14.84 -7.01 6.52
CA ASN A 37 -14.48 -8.06 7.49
C ASN A 37 -15.29 -9.36 7.36
N SER A 38 -16.40 -9.37 6.59
CA SER A 38 -17.11 -10.61 6.25
C SER A 38 -16.31 -11.47 5.26
N VAL A 39 -15.44 -10.85 4.46
CA VAL A 39 -14.51 -11.56 3.56
C VAL A 39 -13.35 -12.15 4.34
N GLY A 40 -12.81 -11.39 5.29
CA GLY A 40 -11.69 -11.77 6.16
C GLY A 40 -11.23 -10.58 6.99
N THR A 41 -10.51 -10.83 8.08
CA THR A 41 -10.01 -9.77 8.96
C THR A 41 -8.81 -9.08 8.34
N SER A 42 -8.98 -7.81 7.95
CA SER A 42 -7.86 -6.97 7.53
C SER A 42 -6.97 -6.64 8.72
N ILE A 43 -5.65 -6.72 8.53
CA ILE A 43 -4.66 -6.50 9.59
C ILE A 43 -3.41 -5.82 9.03
N ALA A 44 -2.90 -4.85 9.75
CA ALA A 44 -1.56 -4.29 9.55
C ALA A 44 -0.66 -4.73 10.71
N LYS A 45 0.35 -5.54 10.43
CA LYS A 45 1.39 -5.91 11.37
C LYS A 45 2.59 -4.99 11.19
N PHE A 46 3.26 -4.67 12.27
CA PHE A 46 4.52 -3.93 12.27
C PHE A 46 5.57 -4.65 13.11
N PHE A 47 6.80 -4.62 12.63
CA PHE A 47 7.94 -5.31 13.25
C PHE A 47 9.07 -4.32 13.48
N SER A 48 9.56 -4.31 14.71
CA SER A 48 10.74 -3.54 15.12
C SER A 48 11.86 -4.52 15.42
N ASN A 49 12.93 -4.45 14.65
CA ASN A 49 14.12 -5.26 14.83
C ASN A 49 15.30 -4.37 15.22
N SER A 50 15.87 -4.56 16.40
CA SER A 50 17.04 -3.85 16.88
C SER A 50 18.02 -4.80 17.54
N PRO A 51 19.28 -4.38 17.80
CA PRO A 51 20.29 -5.24 18.41
C PRO A 51 19.89 -5.77 19.80
N LEU A 52 19.17 -4.98 20.61
CA LEU A 52 18.83 -5.34 21.98
C LEU A 52 17.41 -5.86 22.15
N GLU A 53 16.49 -5.52 21.24
CA GLU A 53 15.09 -5.89 21.39
C GLU A 53 14.44 -6.13 20.03
N LYS A 54 13.56 -7.15 19.98
CA LYS A 54 12.66 -7.40 18.85
C LYS A 54 11.25 -7.44 19.37
N PHE A 55 10.36 -6.74 18.71
CA PHE A 55 8.94 -6.82 19.02
C PHE A 55 8.09 -6.60 17.78
N GLU A 56 6.87 -7.04 17.88
CA GLU A 56 5.84 -6.83 16.85
C GLU A 56 4.57 -6.25 17.47
N GLY A 57 3.71 -5.79 16.61
CA GLY A 57 2.37 -5.38 16.97
C GLY A 57 1.47 -5.33 15.75
N ASN A 58 0.22 -4.99 15.95
CA ASN A 58 -0.73 -4.93 14.86
C ASN A 58 -1.85 -3.92 15.09
N SER A 59 -2.58 -3.61 14.01
CA SER A 59 -3.89 -2.96 14.02
C SER A 59 -4.85 -3.77 13.15
N GLN A 60 -6.09 -3.94 13.60
CA GLN A 60 -7.19 -4.53 12.83
C GLN A 60 -8.28 -3.49 12.49
N SER A 61 -8.03 -2.21 12.81
CA SER A 61 -8.96 -1.11 12.53
C SER A 61 -8.69 -0.43 11.19
N LEU A 62 -8.32 -1.22 10.19
CA LEU A 62 -8.06 -0.72 8.84
C LEU A 62 -9.36 -0.31 8.17
N GLN A 63 -9.33 0.82 7.48
CA GLN A 63 -10.42 1.35 6.68
C GLN A 63 -9.89 1.90 5.37
N GLY A 64 -10.74 1.93 4.36
CA GLY A 64 -10.37 2.49 3.07
C GLY A 64 -11.03 1.79 1.89
N THR A 65 -10.78 2.34 0.74
CA THR A 65 -11.24 1.83 -0.56
C THR A 65 -10.11 1.93 -1.57
N PHE A 66 -10.12 1.06 -2.55
CA PHE A 66 -9.22 1.17 -3.68
C PHE A 66 -9.93 0.79 -4.99
N THR A 67 -9.46 1.36 -6.08
CA THR A 67 -9.97 1.10 -7.42
C THR A 67 -8.93 0.33 -8.21
N LEU A 68 -9.27 -0.89 -8.63
CA LEU A 68 -8.53 -1.65 -9.62
C LEU A 68 -9.03 -1.25 -11.01
N ASN A 69 -8.17 -0.67 -11.83
CA ASN A 69 -8.47 -0.45 -13.24
C ASN A 69 -8.11 -1.72 -14.02
N ALA A 70 -9.08 -2.58 -14.27
CA ALA A 70 -8.85 -3.89 -14.88
C ALA A 70 -8.35 -3.83 -16.33
N ASP A 71 -8.60 -2.74 -17.04
CA ASP A 71 -8.09 -2.52 -18.39
C ASP A 71 -6.65 -2.00 -18.41
N GLN A 72 -6.22 -1.35 -17.31
CA GLN A 72 -4.90 -0.73 -17.13
C GLN A 72 -4.51 -0.77 -15.65
N LEU A 73 -4.02 -1.91 -15.16
CA LEU A 73 -3.69 -2.10 -13.74
C LEU A 73 -2.72 -1.05 -13.20
N GLU A 74 -1.88 -0.47 -14.05
CA GLU A 74 -0.95 0.62 -13.70
C GLU A 74 -1.69 1.86 -13.17
N GLN A 75 -2.94 2.08 -13.56
CA GLN A 75 -3.78 3.21 -13.13
C GLN A 75 -4.65 2.89 -11.91
N SER A 76 -4.39 1.79 -11.24
CA SER A 76 -5.06 1.46 -9.98
C SER A 76 -4.63 2.41 -8.88
N SER A 77 -5.57 2.79 -8.00
CA SER A 77 -5.32 3.78 -6.94
C SER A 77 -6.23 3.52 -5.75
N GLY A 78 -5.94 4.15 -4.61
CA GLY A 78 -6.79 4.03 -3.44
C GLY A 78 -6.13 4.55 -2.18
N GLN A 79 -6.86 4.47 -1.07
CA GLN A 79 -6.35 4.86 0.24
C GLN A 79 -6.70 3.80 1.27
N ILE A 80 -5.72 3.46 2.09
CA ILE A 80 -5.88 2.65 3.30
C ILE A 80 -5.38 3.46 4.47
N ALA A 81 -6.15 3.46 5.55
CA ALA A 81 -5.79 4.18 6.77
C ALA A 81 -6.22 3.40 8.02
N PHE A 82 -5.60 3.71 9.15
CA PHE A 82 -5.99 3.21 10.47
C PHE A 82 -5.60 4.17 11.58
N PRO A 83 -6.34 4.18 12.72
CA PRO A 83 -6.01 5.02 13.85
C PRO A 83 -4.70 4.60 14.51
N VAL A 84 -3.84 5.54 14.89
CA VAL A 84 -2.62 5.28 15.66
C VAL A 84 -2.94 4.52 16.96
N THR A 85 -4.02 4.90 17.64
CA THR A 85 -4.45 4.27 18.91
C THR A 85 -4.97 2.85 18.78
N SER A 86 -5.20 2.37 17.55
CA SER A 86 -5.57 0.98 17.28
C SER A 86 -4.38 0.02 17.22
N MET A 87 -3.16 0.55 17.13
CA MET A 87 -1.94 -0.24 17.11
C MET A 87 -1.69 -0.86 18.51
N LYS A 88 -1.44 -2.16 18.56
CA LYS A 88 -1.18 -2.90 19.79
C LYS A 88 0.07 -3.75 19.68
N SER A 89 0.98 -3.60 20.62
CA SER A 89 2.23 -4.38 20.70
C SER A 89 2.20 -5.50 21.73
N GLY A 90 1.04 -5.72 22.37
CA GLY A 90 0.88 -6.68 23.45
C GLY A 90 1.37 -6.20 24.83
N LEU A 91 1.99 -5.01 24.93
CA LEU A 91 2.42 -4.39 26.17
C LEU A 91 1.85 -2.98 26.30
N SER A 92 0.89 -2.78 27.20
CA SER A 92 0.18 -1.49 27.38
C SER A 92 1.12 -0.31 27.56
N LYS A 93 2.20 -0.46 28.35
CA LYS A 93 3.19 0.60 28.55
C LYS A 93 3.92 1.00 27.25
N ARG A 94 4.20 0.03 26.36
CA ARG A 94 4.78 0.31 25.05
C ARG A 94 3.77 1.00 24.15
N ASP A 95 2.51 0.55 24.17
CA ASP A 95 1.43 1.16 23.41
C ASP A 95 1.24 2.63 23.82
N ASP A 96 1.23 2.94 25.12
CA ASP A 96 1.12 4.31 25.66
C ASP A 96 2.28 5.19 25.20
N HIS A 97 3.51 4.65 25.22
CA HIS A 97 4.68 5.36 24.69
C HIS A 97 4.54 5.62 23.19
N MET A 98 4.14 4.62 22.42
CA MET A 98 3.97 4.71 20.95
C MET A 98 2.96 5.79 20.57
N TYR A 99 1.88 5.98 21.36
CA TYR A 99 0.89 7.03 21.13
C TYR A 99 1.35 8.41 21.57
N GLY A 100 2.39 8.49 22.39
CA GLY A 100 2.90 9.72 22.98
C GLY A 100 3.55 10.67 21.98
N LYS A 101 3.71 11.93 22.41
CA LYS A 101 4.25 13.04 21.60
C LYS A 101 5.66 12.78 21.06
N ASP A 102 6.51 12.10 21.84
CA ASP A 102 7.89 11.78 21.44
C ASP A 102 7.93 10.70 20.33
N TRP A 103 6.83 9.98 20.11
CA TRP A 103 6.69 8.92 19.12
C TRP A 103 5.73 9.32 18.01
N LEU A 104 4.53 8.73 17.97
CA LEU A 104 3.58 8.94 16.88
C LEU A 104 2.66 10.14 17.10
N ASP A 105 2.62 10.69 18.32
CA ASP A 105 1.77 11.83 18.70
C ASP A 105 0.30 11.65 18.24
N ALA A 106 -0.32 10.58 18.71
CA ALA A 106 -1.67 10.21 18.31
C ALA A 106 -2.73 11.30 18.55
N LYS A 107 -2.46 12.22 19.48
CA LYS A 107 -3.36 13.35 19.78
C LYS A 107 -3.32 14.39 18.65
N ALA A 108 -2.14 14.70 18.11
CA ALA A 108 -1.98 15.67 17.02
C ALA A 108 -2.17 15.00 15.64
N PHE A 109 -1.76 13.74 15.51
CA PHE A 109 -1.77 12.98 14.26
C PHE A 109 -2.46 11.62 14.47
N PRO A 110 -3.80 11.60 14.53
CA PRO A 110 -4.55 10.41 14.95
C PRO A 110 -4.55 9.26 13.94
N MET A 111 -4.17 9.51 12.68
CA MET A 111 -4.26 8.54 11.60
C MET A 111 -2.91 8.28 10.94
N ILE A 112 -2.71 7.03 10.52
CA ILE A 112 -1.68 6.62 9.56
C ILE A 112 -2.40 6.27 8.27
N SER A 113 -1.87 6.70 7.13
CA SER A 113 -2.45 6.39 5.81
C SER A 113 -1.40 6.03 4.76
N PHE A 114 -1.84 5.25 3.79
CA PHE A 114 -1.11 5.00 2.56
C PHE A 114 -2.03 5.30 1.36
N ASP A 115 -1.67 6.34 0.61
CA ASP A 115 -2.37 6.80 -0.58
C ASP A 115 -1.68 6.23 -1.81
N VAL A 116 -2.23 5.17 -2.37
CA VAL A 116 -1.74 4.51 -3.59
C VAL A 116 -2.08 5.37 -4.80
N LYS A 117 -1.08 5.67 -5.63
CA LYS A 117 -1.21 6.49 -6.84
C LYS A 117 -1.21 5.66 -8.12
N LYS A 118 -0.46 4.56 -8.13
CA LYS A 118 -0.32 3.67 -9.28
C LYS A 118 0.29 2.33 -8.89
N PHE A 119 0.18 1.36 -9.79
CA PHE A 119 0.97 0.13 -9.74
C PHE A 119 2.06 0.15 -10.81
N SER A 120 3.16 -0.57 -10.54
CA SER A 120 4.26 -0.80 -11.48
C SER A 120 4.81 -2.23 -11.32
N GLY A 121 5.57 -2.70 -12.30
CA GLY A 121 6.20 -4.03 -12.25
C GLY A 121 5.18 -5.17 -12.13
N ILE A 122 4.04 -5.04 -12.79
CA ILE A 122 2.93 -5.97 -12.68
C ILE A 122 3.28 -7.30 -13.36
N THR A 123 2.98 -8.40 -12.68
CA THR A 123 3.15 -9.75 -13.24
C THR A 123 1.92 -10.58 -12.91
N ILE A 124 1.16 -10.98 -13.93
CA ILE A 124 0.03 -11.89 -13.78
C ILE A 124 0.57 -13.27 -13.45
N LYS A 125 0.17 -13.83 -12.31
CA LYS A 125 0.56 -15.16 -11.83
C LYS A 125 -0.45 -16.23 -12.20
N LYS A 126 -1.72 -15.87 -12.21
CA LYS A 126 -2.83 -16.75 -12.53
C LYS A 126 -3.96 -15.93 -13.16
N SER A 127 -4.62 -16.51 -14.18
CA SER A 127 -5.85 -15.96 -14.76
C SER A 127 -6.65 -17.10 -15.33
N ASP A 128 -7.77 -17.44 -14.69
CA ASP A 128 -8.71 -18.47 -15.10
C ASP A 128 -10.16 -18.00 -14.91
N ASN A 129 -11.12 -18.92 -15.04
CA ASN A 129 -12.55 -18.62 -14.92
C ASN A 129 -13.01 -18.36 -13.47
N SER A 130 -12.14 -18.51 -12.47
CA SER A 130 -12.48 -18.36 -11.06
C SER A 130 -11.75 -17.19 -10.39
N SER A 131 -10.56 -16.83 -10.87
CA SER A 131 -9.72 -15.82 -10.22
C SER A 131 -8.65 -15.26 -11.14
N VAL A 132 -8.18 -14.06 -10.77
CA VAL A 132 -6.93 -13.47 -11.28
C VAL A 132 -6.02 -13.20 -10.09
N GLU A 133 -4.75 -13.60 -10.22
CA GLU A 133 -3.73 -13.34 -9.21
C GLU A 133 -2.54 -12.63 -9.87
N PHE A 134 -2.03 -11.58 -9.24
CA PHE A 134 -0.88 -10.84 -9.73
C PHE A 134 -0.03 -10.26 -8.61
N SER A 135 1.24 -10.07 -8.89
CA SER A 135 2.15 -9.28 -8.07
C SER A 135 2.43 -7.94 -8.74
N ALA A 136 2.69 -6.91 -7.95
CA ALA A 136 3.04 -5.58 -8.41
C ALA A 136 3.80 -4.80 -7.33
N THR A 137 4.24 -3.60 -7.66
CA THR A 137 4.65 -2.58 -6.70
C THR A 137 3.59 -1.49 -6.66
N ALA A 138 2.96 -1.28 -5.51
CA ALA A 138 2.10 -0.14 -5.25
C ALA A 138 2.98 1.07 -4.91
N GLU A 139 2.90 2.12 -5.73
CA GLU A 139 3.63 3.36 -5.53
C GLU A 139 2.67 4.44 -5.04
N GLY A 140 3.05 5.15 -3.97
CA GLY A 140 2.14 6.11 -3.37
C GLY A 140 2.82 6.96 -2.31
N THR A 141 2.03 7.46 -1.38
CA THR A 141 2.47 8.33 -0.30
C THR A 141 2.03 7.73 1.04
N CYS A 142 2.98 7.42 1.90
CA CYS A 142 2.71 7.10 3.29
C CYS A 142 2.69 8.38 4.12
N THR A 143 1.68 8.55 4.97
CA THR A 143 1.57 9.66 5.92
C THR A 143 1.59 9.12 7.34
N LEU A 144 2.57 9.56 8.12
CA LEU A 144 2.80 9.17 9.49
C LEU A 144 3.28 10.38 10.29
N LYS A 145 2.71 10.62 11.47
CA LYS A 145 3.07 11.75 12.36
C LYS A 145 3.13 13.09 11.60
N GLY A 146 2.13 13.37 10.75
CA GLY A 146 2.05 14.60 9.94
C GLY A 146 3.06 14.74 8.81
N SER A 147 3.99 13.80 8.65
CA SER A 147 4.94 13.76 7.54
C SER A 147 4.43 12.83 6.43
N SER A 148 4.57 13.24 5.17
CA SER A 148 4.19 12.44 4.00
C SER A 148 5.43 12.13 3.17
N LYS A 149 5.65 10.85 2.85
CA LYS A 149 6.82 10.38 2.10
C LYS A 149 6.41 9.47 0.95
N PRO A 150 7.06 9.59 -0.22
CA PRO A 150 6.92 8.61 -1.28
C PRO A 150 7.30 7.22 -0.76
N THR A 151 6.44 6.25 -0.98
CA THR A 151 6.63 4.89 -0.46
C THR A 151 6.24 3.89 -1.54
N LYS A 152 6.94 2.76 -1.56
CA LYS A 152 6.68 1.63 -2.46
C LYS A 152 6.43 0.39 -1.61
N ALA A 153 5.31 -0.29 -1.87
CA ALA A 153 4.96 -1.55 -1.25
C ALA A 153 4.95 -2.66 -2.31
N LYS A 154 5.59 -3.79 -2.02
CA LYS A 154 5.40 -5.00 -2.83
C LYS A 154 4.03 -5.55 -2.50
N ILE A 155 3.21 -5.82 -3.53
CA ILE A 155 1.87 -6.35 -3.33
C ILE A 155 1.67 -7.67 -4.09
N TYR A 156 0.86 -8.52 -3.49
CA TYR A 156 0.25 -9.66 -4.14
C TYR A 156 -1.27 -9.53 -4.02
N VAL A 157 -1.96 -9.59 -5.15
CA VAL A 157 -3.41 -9.42 -5.22
C VAL A 157 -4.03 -10.71 -5.73
N LYS A 158 -5.05 -11.19 -5.01
CA LYS A 158 -5.93 -12.25 -5.43
C LYS A 158 -7.34 -11.71 -5.58
N TYR A 159 -7.82 -11.70 -6.80
CA TYR A 159 -9.17 -11.29 -7.19
C TYR A 159 -9.98 -12.55 -7.54
N VAL A 160 -11.03 -12.84 -6.81
CA VAL A 160 -11.86 -14.04 -6.94
C VAL A 160 -13.23 -13.64 -7.44
N PHE A 161 -13.65 -14.20 -8.57
CA PHE A 161 -14.94 -13.90 -9.17
C PHE A 161 -16.10 -14.36 -8.31
N GLU A 162 -17.18 -13.61 -8.35
CA GLU A 162 -18.39 -13.97 -7.66
C GLU A 162 -18.89 -15.36 -8.08
N SER A 163 -19.30 -16.15 -7.12
CA SER A 163 -19.85 -17.50 -7.28
C SER A 163 -20.84 -17.77 -6.16
N GLU A 164 -21.61 -18.84 -6.27
CA GLU A 164 -22.55 -19.25 -5.20
C GLU A 164 -21.83 -19.47 -3.84
N ASN A 165 -20.55 -19.84 -3.87
CA ASN A 165 -19.77 -20.00 -2.64
C ASN A 165 -19.25 -18.68 -2.07
N THR A 166 -18.79 -17.75 -2.92
CA THR A 166 -18.26 -16.45 -2.47
C THR A 166 -19.37 -15.53 -1.99
N LYS A 167 -20.58 -15.59 -2.58
CA LYS A 167 -21.78 -14.86 -2.13
C LYS A 167 -22.15 -15.11 -0.69
N LYS A 168 -21.82 -16.29 -0.13
CA LYS A 168 -22.03 -16.60 1.28
C LYS A 168 -21.20 -15.71 2.21
N ARG A 169 -20.15 -15.06 1.74
CA ARG A 169 -19.30 -14.13 2.48
C ARG A 169 -19.68 -12.67 2.21
N ALA A 170 -19.74 -12.31 0.93
CA ALA A 170 -20.13 -10.99 0.48
C ALA A 170 -20.59 -11.05 -0.98
N SER A 171 -21.46 -10.12 -1.40
CA SER A 171 -21.82 -9.91 -2.81
C SER A 171 -20.66 -9.32 -3.59
N GLY A 172 -20.64 -9.54 -4.90
CA GLY A 172 -19.57 -9.09 -5.79
C GLY A 172 -18.31 -9.95 -5.72
N ASP A 173 -17.28 -9.53 -6.43
CA ASP A 173 -16.00 -10.24 -6.46
C ASP A 173 -15.23 -10.00 -5.15
N LEU A 174 -14.56 -11.04 -4.64
CA LEU A 174 -13.75 -10.92 -3.42
C LEU A 174 -12.31 -10.57 -3.78
N VAL A 175 -11.70 -9.69 -2.99
CA VAL A 175 -10.32 -9.23 -3.19
C VAL A 175 -9.51 -9.40 -1.91
N MET A 176 -8.35 -10.02 -2.04
CA MET A 176 -7.35 -10.14 -0.99
C MET A 176 -6.07 -9.48 -1.47
N VAL A 177 -5.43 -8.70 -0.59
CA VAL A 177 -4.15 -8.05 -0.88
C VAL A 177 -3.19 -8.35 0.26
N ASP A 178 -2.02 -8.89 -0.06
CA ASP A 178 -0.87 -8.92 0.82
C ASP A 178 0.07 -7.79 0.39
N ALA A 179 0.59 -7.00 1.33
CA ALA A 179 1.49 -5.89 1.04
C ALA A 179 2.62 -5.80 2.05
N ASP A 180 3.86 -5.71 1.55
CA ASP A 180 5.09 -5.64 2.34
C ASP A 180 5.87 -4.38 2.00
N PHE A 181 6.26 -3.61 3.00
CA PHE A 181 7.16 -2.47 2.88
C PHE A 181 7.81 -2.11 4.22
N SER A 182 8.78 -1.20 4.18
CA SER A 182 9.46 -0.70 5.38
C SER A 182 9.42 0.82 5.40
N VAL A 183 9.36 1.40 6.60
CA VAL A 183 9.42 2.85 6.82
C VAL A 183 10.58 3.19 7.76
N SER A 184 11.36 4.23 7.43
CA SER A 184 12.37 4.78 8.31
C SER A 184 11.72 5.73 9.30
N LEU A 185 11.86 5.50 10.61
CA LEU A 185 11.31 6.37 11.64
C LEU A 185 11.83 7.81 11.52
N LYS A 186 13.11 7.96 11.16
CA LYS A 186 13.76 9.26 10.96
C LYS A 186 13.10 10.07 9.84
N ASP A 187 12.73 9.43 8.73
CA ASP A 187 12.11 10.11 7.60
C ASP A 187 10.76 10.73 7.96
N PHE A 188 10.08 10.17 8.96
CA PHE A 188 8.80 10.64 9.48
C PHE A 188 8.93 11.48 10.76
N ASN A 189 10.14 11.93 11.10
CA ASN A 189 10.40 12.72 12.32
C ASN A 189 9.97 12.01 13.62
N VAL A 190 10.01 10.67 13.63
CA VAL A 190 9.83 9.85 14.82
C VAL A 190 11.21 9.65 15.44
N LEU A 191 11.53 10.45 16.43
CA LEU A 191 12.88 10.47 17.02
C LEU A 191 12.98 9.66 18.33
N GLY A 192 11.82 9.32 18.91
CA GLY A 192 11.78 8.58 20.17
C GLY A 192 12.25 9.45 21.36
N LYS A 193 12.55 8.79 22.46
CA LYS A 193 13.07 9.42 23.66
C LYS A 193 14.34 8.69 24.11
N GLY A 194 15.44 9.46 24.37
CA GLY A 194 16.64 8.94 25.00
C GLY A 194 17.41 7.93 24.14
N ASP A 195 17.68 8.21 22.89
CA ASP A 195 18.56 7.44 21.97
C ASP A 195 18.28 5.93 21.89
N ILE A 196 17.00 5.55 22.08
CA ILE A 196 16.60 4.13 22.04
C ILE A 196 16.35 3.60 20.62
N ILE A 197 16.17 4.50 19.62
CA ILE A 197 16.09 4.10 18.21
C ILE A 197 17.49 3.67 17.74
N GLY A 198 17.58 2.53 17.06
CA GLY A 198 18.84 1.90 16.70
C GLY A 198 19.42 0.98 17.80
N THR A 199 18.86 1.00 19.01
CA THR A 199 19.30 0.13 20.13
C THR A 199 18.20 -0.81 20.63
N LYS A 200 17.08 -0.30 21.08
CA LYS A 200 15.89 -1.04 21.57
C LYS A 200 14.71 -0.98 20.60
N VAL A 201 14.67 0.02 19.74
CA VAL A 201 13.69 0.16 18.66
C VAL A 201 14.46 0.21 17.34
N GLY A 202 13.99 -0.51 16.33
CA GLY A 202 14.61 -0.48 15.00
C GLY A 202 14.54 0.92 14.37
N GLU A 203 15.56 1.30 13.62
CA GLU A 203 15.55 2.54 12.82
C GLU A 203 14.47 2.48 11.72
N ASN A 204 14.24 1.26 11.22
CA ASN A 204 13.20 0.97 10.26
C ASN A 204 12.17 0.04 10.90
N ILE A 205 10.93 0.25 10.52
CA ILE A 205 9.81 -0.60 10.90
C ILE A 205 9.31 -1.30 9.65
N ASP A 206 9.32 -2.63 9.68
CA ASP A 206 8.79 -3.46 8.62
C ASP A 206 7.28 -3.64 8.80
N LEU A 207 6.54 -3.60 7.71
CA LEU A 207 5.08 -3.74 7.70
C LEU A 207 4.68 -4.91 6.79
N ASP A 208 3.80 -5.76 7.33
CA ASP A 208 3.06 -6.82 6.62
C ASP A 208 1.57 -6.50 6.77
N ILE A 209 0.92 -6.21 5.66
CA ILE A 209 -0.48 -5.80 5.65
C ILE A 209 -1.29 -6.80 4.83
N LYS A 210 -2.37 -7.30 5.42
CA LYS A 210 -3.36 -8.11 4.74
C LYS A 210 -4.67 -7.37 4.67
N LEU A 211 -5.24 -7.24 3.47
CA LEU A 211 -6.51 -6.58 3.24
C LEU A 211 -7.50 -7.58 2.65
N PHE A 212 -8.73 -7.49 3.11
CA PHE A 212 -9.85 -8.26 2.61
C PHE A 212 -10.99 -7.31 2.25
N GLY A 213 -11.55 -7.46 1.07
CA GLY A 213 -12.64 -6.62 0.60
C GLY A 213 -13.44 -7.30 -0.50
N ASN A 214 -14.47 -6.60 -0.95
CA ASN A 214 -15.28 -7.01 -2.11
C ASN A 214 -15.58 -5.82 -3.00
N THR A 215 -15.91 -6.11 -4.25
CA THR A 215 -16.41 -5.11 -5.20
C THR A 215 -17.88 -4.83 -4.91
N ASN A 216 -18.25 -3.57 -5.11
CA ASN A 216 -19.67 -3.14 -5.07
C ASN A 216 -20.25 -3.20 -6.48
#